data_3a351791cdd86237771f541bf6de76cc
#
_entry.id   3a351791cdd86237771f541bf6de76cc
#
_cell.length_a   1.000
_cell.length_b   1.000
_cell.length_c   1.000
_cell.angle_alpha   90.00
_cell.angle_beta   90.00
_cell.angle_gamma   90.00
#
_symmetry.space_group_name_H-M   'P 1'
#
loop_
_entity.id
_entity.type
_entity.pdbx_description
1 polymer ?
#
loop_
_entity_poly.entity_id
_entity_poly.type
_entity_poly.pdbx_seq_one_letter_code
_entity_poly.pdbx_strand_id
1 'polypeptide(L)'
;MPLKIWCQYSKKPIKKAINYILVLCIHFAKAVPITIQVVLMYNLLIQRIFFLKGLMGIFCISLTITLLNNAFYFLNNMSRQINFLEYGPIEAAYALGLTSKQVFRHIILEQILKREIPNIWDQFIVNLKETALYSIIGLPNLLWTAQRNIAITYDTITPFIIISIIYITLASLTQFLKQKTLFKKHNN
;
A
#
# COMPACT_ATOMS: atom_id res chain seq x y z
N MET A 1 -4.08 13.61 11.72
CA MET A 1 -5.10 14.59 12.14
C MET A 1 -5.95 15.21 11.02
N PRO A 2 -5.70 15.01 9.73
CA PRO A 2 -6.53 15.60 8.66
C PRO A 2 -7.90 14.95 8.47
N LEU A 3 -8.10 13.69 8.89
CA LEU A 3 -9.44 13.09 8.97
C LEU A 3 -10.40 13.86 9.89
N LYS A 4 -9.88 14.63 10.86
CA LYS A 4 -10.70 15.51 11.72
C LYS A 4 -11.34 16.65 10.92
N ILE A 5 -10.68 17.18 9.89
CA ILE A 5 -11.20 18.29 9.08
C ILE A 5 -12.38 17.79 8.22
N TRP A 6 -12.27 16.59 7.66
CA TRP A 6 -13.35 15.95 6.90
C TRP A 6 -14.54 15.56 7.81
N CYS A 7 -14.25 15.15 9.05
CA CYS A 7 -15.26 14.81 10.05
C CYS A 7 -16.08 16.02 10.50
N GLN A 8 -15.48 17.21 10.50
CA GLN A 8 -16.13 18.45 10.93
C GLN A 8 -17.16 18.98 9.91
N TYR A 9 -17.00 18.62 8.62
CA TYR A 9 -17.90 19.05 7.55
C TYR A 9 -19.15 18.17 7.37
N SER A 10 -19.27 17.06 8.09
CA SER A 10 -20.39 16.13 7.91
C SER A 10 -21.30 16.06 9.15
N LYS A 11 -22.44 16.78 9.10
CA LYS A 11 -23.47 16.78 10.14
C LYS A 11 -24.32 15.49 10.23
N LYS A 12 -24.13 14.49 9.32
CA LYS A 12 -24.96 13.27 9.30
C LYS A 12 -24.35 12.15 10.14
N PRO A 13 -25.12 11.50 11.06
CA PRO A 13 -24.62 10.47 11.99
C PRO A 13 -24.02 9.25 11.29
N ILE A 14 -24.56 8.87 10.13
CA ILE A 14 -24.06 7.75 9.31
C ILE A 14 -22.61 8.00 8.83
N LYS A 15 -22.28 9.23 8.45
CA LYS A 15 -20.91 9.57 8.02
C LYS A 15 -19.92 9.55 9.19
N LYS A 16 -20.36 9.84 10.43
CA LYS A 16 -19.52 9.69 11.62
C LYS A 16 -19.19 8.23 11.91
N ALA A 17 -20.19 7.34 11.80
CA ALA A 17 -19.99 5.90 12.00
C ALA A 17 -19.03 5.30 10.95
N ILE A 18 -19.22 5.64 9.67
CA ILE A 18 -18.31 5.20 8.58
C ILE A 18 -16.88 5.70 8.85
N ASN A 19 -16.73 6.95 9.27
CA ASN A 19 -15.41 7.52 9.58
C ASN A 19 -14.74 6.82 10.77
N TYR A 20 -15.50 6.46 11.79
CA TYR A 20 -14.99 5.72 12.94
C TYR A 20 -14.50 4.32 12.54
N ILE A 21 -15.26 3.62 11.71
CA ILE A 21 -14.88 2.31 11.17
C ILE A 21 -13.60 2.42 10.33
N LEU A 22 -13.52 3.42 9.45
CA LEU A 22 -12.30 3.66 8.64
C LEU A 22 -11.08 3.92 9.52
N VAL A 23 -11.22 4.73 10.56
CA VAL A 23 -10.12 5.00 11.50
C VAL A 23 -9.69 3.72 12.22
N LEU A 24 -10.62 2.89 12.66
CA LEU A 24 -10.32 1.59 13.27
C LEU A 24 -9.61 0.65 12.29
N CYS A 25 -10.07 0.55 11.04
CA CYS A 25 -9.42 -0.25 10.01
C CYS A 25 -7.98 0.22 9.73
N ILE A 26 -7.76 1.54 9.66
CA ILE A 26 -6.43 2.12 9.49
C ILE A 26 -5.54 1.81 10.70
N HIS A 27 -6.06 1.90 11.91
CA HIS A 27 -5.32 1.53 13.12
C HIS A 27 -4.97 0.04 13.14
N PHE A 28 -5.92 -0.83 12.80
CA PHE A 28 -5.69 -2.26 12.70
C PHE A 28 -4.59 -2.59 11.67
N ALA A 29 -4.70 -2.02 10.46
CA ALA A 29 -3.70 -2.23 9.39
C ALA A 29 -2.28 -1.78 9.76
N LYS A 30 -2.16 -0.78 10.66
CA LYS A 30 -0.85 -0.28 11.12
C LYS A 30 -0.32 -1.01 12.34
N ALA A 31 -1.19 -1.40 13.26
CA ALA A 31 -0.79 -1.98 14.54
C ALA A 31 -0.52 -3.48 14.44
N VAL A 32 -1.24 -4.18 13.56
CA VAL A 32 -1.13 -5.63 13.41
C VAL A 32 -0.13 -5.95 12.28
N PRO A 33 0.92 -6.74 12.52
CA PRO A 33 1.84 -7.19 11.48
C PRO A 33 1.10 -7.89 10.33
N ILE A 34 1.51 -7.63 9.09
CA ILE A 34 0.85 -8.18 7.90
C ILE A 34 0.78 -9.72 7.93
N THR A 35 1.79 -10.36 8.49
CA THR A 35 1.84 -11.83 8.68
C THR A 35 0.66 -12.34 9.49
N ILE A 36 0.33 -11.65 10.60
CA ILE A 36 -0.80 -12.02 11.47
C ILE A 36 -2.13 -11.76 10.73
N GLN A 37 -2.24 -10.63 10.01
CA GLN A 37 -3.43 -10.33 9.20
C GLN A 37 -3.69 -11.43 8.17
N VAL A 38 -2.63 -11.89 7.48
CA VAL A 38 -2.71 -12.94 6.47
C VAL A 38 -3.19 -14.26 7.06
N VAL A 39 -2.56 -14.72 8.14
CA VAL A 39 -2.91 -15.99 8.81
C VAL A 39 -4.35 -15.93 9.34
N LEU A 40 -4.75 -14.81 9.93
CA LEU A 40 -6.07 -14.62 10.49
C LEU A 40 -7.14 -14.65 9.40
N MET A 41 -6.96 -13.89 8.31
CA MET A 41 -7.89 -13.85 7.17
C MET A 41 -7.97 -15.20 6.45
N TYR A 42 -6.83 -15.88 6.29
CA TYR A 42 -6.79 -17.22 5.72
C TYR A 42 -7.66 -18.20 6.54
N ASN A 43 -7.46 -18.26 7.86
CA ASN A 43 -8.22 -19.18 8.71
C ASN A 43 -9.71 -18.81 8.79
N LEU A 44 -10.05 -17.53 8.85
CA LEU A 44 -11.45 -17.09 8.92
C LEU A 44 -12.22 -17.32 7.63
N LEU A 45 -11.61 -17.11 6.47
CA LEU A 45 -12.28 -17.12 5.17
C LEU A 45 -12.23 -18.49 4.49
N ILE A 46 -11.09 -19.17 4.45
CA ILE A 46 -10.96 -20.46 3.75
C ILE A 46 -11.79 -21.56 4.39
N GLN A 47 -11.91 -21.56 5.72
CA GLN A 47 -12.73 -22.56 6.40
C GLN A 47 -14.23 -22.35 6.16
N ARG A 48 -14.68 -21.14 5.89
CA ARG A 48 -16.10 -20.79 5.78
C ARG A 48 -16.60 -20.64 4.35
N ILE A 49 -15.73 -20.33 3.40
CA ILE A 49 -16.14 -20.05 2.01
C ILE A 49 -15.58 -21.12 1.09
N PHE A 50 -16.46 -21.99 0.60
CA PHE A 50 -16.09 -23.12 -0.25
C PHE A 50 -15.32 -22.70 -1.53
N PHE A 51 -15.69 -21.59 -2.13
CA PHE A 51 -15.04 -21.04 -3.34
C PHE A 51 -13.60 -20.55 -3.11
N LEU A 52 -13.17 -20.32 -1.86
CA LEU A 52 -11.82 -19.90 -1.54
C LEU A 52 -10.89 -21.05 -1.18
N LYS A 53 -11.33 -22.29 -1.35
CA LYS A 53 -10.47 -23.47 -1.17
C LYS A 53 -9.51 -23.61 -2.35
N GLY A 54 -8.25 -23.92 -2.04
CA GLY A 54 -7.20 -24.11 -3.03
C GLY A 54 -6.36 -22.87 -3.33
N LEU A 55 -5.47 -23.00 -4.32
CA LEU A 55 -4.46 -22.00 -4.66
C LEU A 55 -5.06 -20.63 -5.05
N MET A 56 -6.18 -20.65 -5.79
CA MET A 56 -6.86 -19.43 -6.22
C MET A 56 -7.38 -18.62 -5.02
N GLY A 57 -7.93 -19.29 -4.01
CA GLY A 57 -8.40 -18.62 -2.80
C GLY A 57 -7.27 -18.01 -1.99
N ILE A 58 -6.15 -18.72 -1.86
CA ILE A 58 -4.93 -18.21 -1.21
C ILE A 58 -4.44 -16.95 -1.93
N PHE A 59 -4.40 -16.98 -3.26
CA PHE A 59 -4.00 -15.83 -4.08
C PHE A 59 -4.97 -14.64 -3.89
N CYS A 60 -6.28 -14.86 -3.94
CA CYS A 60 -7.29 -13.81 -3.73
C CYS A 60 -7.17 -13.17 -2.33
N ILE A 61 -6.94 -13.97 -1.29
CA ILE A 61 -6.77 -13.45 0.08
C ILE A 61 -5.50 -12.60 0.16
N SER A 62 -4.37 -13.10 -0.36
CA SER A 62 -3.11 -12.38 -0.39
C SER A 62 -3.25 -11.04 -1.13
N LEU A 63 -3.89 -11.06 -2.30
CA LEU A 63 -4.15 -9.87 -3.09
C LEU A 63 -5.04 -8.86 -2.35
N THR A 64 -6.12 -9.33 -1.73
CA THR A 64 -7.05 -8.48 -0.98
C THR A 64 -6.35 -7.79 0.19
N ILE A 65 -5.54 -8.52 0.96
CA ILE A 65 -4.80 -7.96 2.09
C ILE A 65 -3.80 -6.91 1.61
N THR A 66 -3.03 -7.22 0.56
CA THR A 66 -2.08 -6.27 -0.03
C THR A 66 -2.79 -5.00 -0.49
N LEU A 67 -3.90 -5.13 -1.21
CA LEU A 67 -4.66 -3.97 -1.71
C LEU A 67 -5.22 -3.12 -0.57
N LEU A 68 -5.79 -3.73 0.48
CA LEU A 68 -6.31 -3.00 1.64
C LEU A 68 -5.21 -2.27 2.39
N ASN A 69 -4.08 -2.93 2.67
CA ASN A 69 -2.95 -2.29 3.35
C ASN A 69 -2.38 -1.12 2.53
N ASN A 70 -2.23 -1.30 1.21
CA ASN A 70 -1.79 -0.23 0.31
C ASN A 70 -2.79 0.93 0.28
N ALA A 71 -4.09 0.66 0.19
CA ALA A 71 -5.11 1.70 0.21
C ALA A 71 -5.03 2.52 1.51
N PHE A 72 -4.91 1.87 2.67
CA PHE A 72 -4.75 2.57 3.95
C PHE A 72 -3.43 3.34 4.06
N TYR A 73 -2.34 2.78 3.53
CA TYR A 73 -1.06 3.46 3.47
C TYR A 73 -1.15 4.76 2.65
N PHE A 74 -1.71 4.70 1.43
CA PHE A 74 -1.86 5.87 0.57
C PHE A 74 -2.81 6.91 1.15
N LEU A 75 -3.96 6.50 1.69
CA LEU A 75 -4.89 7.42 2.35
C LEU A 75 -4.22 8.17 3.50
N ASN A 76 -3.42 7.48 4.30
CA ASN A 76 -2.70 8.10 5.39
C ASN A 76 -1.59 9.05 4.91
N ASN A 77 -0.86 8.68 3.86
CA ASN A 77 0.18 9.53 3.28
C ASN A 77 -0.42 10.78 2.63
N MET A 78 -1.43 10.63 1.77
CA MET A 78 -2.15 11.77 1.18
C MET A 78 -2.69 12.72 2.24
N SER A 79 -3.22 12.18 3.33
CA SER A 79 -3.70 12.97 4.47
C SER A 79 -2.58 13.78 5.14
N ARG A 80 -1.37 13.25 5.19
CA ARG A 80 -0.21 13.98 5.72
C ARG A 80 0.28 15.05 4.75
N GLN A 81 0.21 14.82 3.44
CA GLN A 81 0.62 15.78 2.42
C GLN A 81 -0.19 17.08 2.45
N ILE A 82 -1.42 17.05 2.95
CA ILE A 82 -2.24 18.25 3.13
C ILE A 82 -1.55 19.30 4.02
N ASN A 83 -0.76 18.86 5.01
CA ASN A 83 -0.04 19.76 5.90
C ASN A 83 1.16 20.48 5.23
N PHE A 84 1.56 19.99 4.06
CA PHE A 84 2.70 20.53 3.29
C PHE A 84 2.25 21.19 2.00
N LEU A 85 0.96 21.56 1.87
CA LEU A 85 0.45 22.28 0.71
C LEU A 85 1.06 23.68 0.64
N GLU A 86 1.37 24.09 -0.57
CA GLU A 86 1.74 25.47 -0.87
C GLU A 86 0.47 26.31 -1.02
N TYR A 87 0.29 27.28 -0.14
CA TYR A 87 -0.91 28.09 -0.12
C TYR A 87 -0.93 29.18 -1.22
N GLY A 88 0.22 29.67 -1.67
CA GLY A 88 0.30 30.69 -2.72
C GLY A 88 -0.49 30.35 -4.00
N PRO A 89 -0.27 29.16 -4.62
CA PRO A 89 -1.06 28.73 -5.76
C PRO A 89 -2.56 28.59 -5.47
N ILE A 90 -2.93 28.24 -4.24
CA ILE A 90 -4.33 28.09 -3.80
C ILE A 90 -4.99 29.46 -3.73
N GLU A 91 -4.34 30.46 -3.11
CA GLU A 91 -4.82 31.82 -2.99
C GLU A 91 -4.92 32.50 -4.36
N ALA A 92 -3.91 32.32 -5.22
CA ALA A 92 -3.94 32.82 -6.59
C ALA A 92 -5.12 32.26 -7.40
N ALA A 93 -5.41 30.97 -7.25
CA ALA A 93 -6.53 30.32 -7.93
C ALA A 93 -7.88 30.89 -7.46
N TYR A 94 -8.04 31.15 -6.16
CA TYR A 94 -9.25 31.82 -5.66
C TYR A 94 -9.37 33.29 -6.17
N ALA A 95 -8.25 34.00 -6.24
CA ALA A 95 -8.22 35.35 -6.79
C ALA A 95 -8.64 35.41 -8.28
N LEU A 96 -8.34 34.35 -9.03
CA LEU A 96 -8.78 34.15 -10.42
C LEU A 96 -10.25 33.68 -10.54
N GLY A 97 -10.98 33.57 -9.42
CA GLY A 97 -12.40 33.21 -9.41
C GLY A 97 -12.69 31.69 -9.55
N LEU A 98 -11.70 30.84 -9.35
CA LEU A 98 -11.93 29.42 -9.39
C LEU A 98 -12.79 28.97 -8.18
N THR A 99 -13.74 28.08 -8.44
CA THR A 99 -14.55 27.46 -7.38
C THR A 99 -13.72 26.52 -6.53
N SER A 100 -14.13 26.28 -5.28
CA SER A 100 -13.42 25.35 -4.36
C SER A 100 -13.23 23.94 -4.94
N LYS A 101 -14.17 23.47 -5.78
CA LYS A 101 -14.05 22.18 -6.46
C LYS A 101 -12.95 22.19 -7.54
N GLN A 102 -12.82 23.28 -8.27
CA GLN A 102 -11.77 23.48 -9.29
C GLN A 102 -10.40 23.61 -8.63
N VAL A 103 -10.29 24.42 -7.56
CA VAL A 103 -9.07 24.57 -6.77
C VAL A 103 -8.62 23.20 -6.21
N PHE A 104 -9.54 22.45 -5.62
CA PHE A 104 -9.22 21.12 -5.11
C PHE A 104 -8.70 20.19 -6.21
N ARG A 105 -9.39 20.14 -7.37
CA ARG A 105 -9.08 19.19 -8.44
C ARG A 105 -7.79 19.54 -9.18
N HIS A 106 -7.56 20.81 -9.48
CA HIS A 106 -6.48 21.25 -10.36
C HIS A 106 -5.22 21.71 -9.61
N ILE A 107 -5.36 22.15 -8.34
CA ILE A 107 -4.23 22.67 -7.58
C ILE A 107 -3.85 21.72 -6.44
N ILE A 108 -4.79 21.45 -5.52
CA ILE A 108 -4.50 20.68 -4.31
C ILE A 108 -4.19 19.23 -4.64
N LEU A 109 -5.04 18.58 -5.42
CA LEU A 109 -4.86 17.17 -5.77
C LEU A 109 -3.58 16.96 -6.59
N GLU A 110 -3.27 17.88 -7.48
CA GLU A 110 -2.04 17.82 -8.28
C GLU A 110 -0.78 17.92 -7.40
N GLN A 111 -0.76 18.86 -6.45
CA GLN A 111 0.35 18.98 -5.50
C GLN A 111 0.54 17.69 -4.68
N ILE A 112 -0.57 17.13 -4.15
CA ILE A 112 -0.55 15.89 -3.37
C ILE A 112 -0.02 14.72 -4.23
N LEU A 113 -0.56 14.53 -5.42
CA LEU A 113 -0.17 13.43 -6.30
C LEU A 113 1.29 13.55 -6.75
N LYS A 114 1.75 14.76 -7.05
CA LYS A 114 3.17 14.99 -7.41
C LYS A 114 4.12 14.56 -6.30
N ARG A 115 3.78 14.82 -5.04
CA ARG A 115 4.59 14.44 -3.87
C ARG A 115 4.48 12.97 -3.52
N GLU A 116 3.37 12.30 -3.92
CA GLU A 116 3.13 10.89 -3.60
C GLU A 116 3.86 9.92 -4.56
N ILE A 117 4.25 10.35 -5.75
CA ILE A 117 4.93 9.49 -6.72
C ILE A 117 6.18 8.77 -6.16
N PRO A 118 7.11 9.45 -5.44
CA PRO A 118 8.24 8.77 -4.83
C PRO A 118 7.83 7.68 -3.83
N ASN A 119 6.78 7.95 -3.03
CA ASN A 119 6.25 7.02 -2.03
C ASN A 119 5.61 5.79 -2.67
N ILE A 120 4.99 5.93 -3.84
CA ILE A 120 4.44 4.80 -4.62
C ILE A 120 5.55 3.82 -4.99
N TRP A 121 6.70 4.32 -5.48
CA TRP A 121 7.84 3.48 -5.80
C TRP A 121 8.43 2.77 -4.58
N ASP A 122 8.54 3.49 -3.45
CA ASP A 122 9.04 2.91 -2.20
C ASP A 122 8.09 1.81 -1.69
N GLN A 123 6.78 2.05 -1.76
CA GLN A 123 5.77 1.07 -1.37
C GLN A 123 5.80 -0.16 -2.29
N PHE A 124 6.09 0.01 -3.58
CA PHE A 124 6.25 -1.13 -4.49
C PHE A 124 7.40 -2.05 -4.06
N ILE A 125 8.55 -1.48 -3.65
CA ILE A 125 9.68 -2.26 -3.13
C ILE A 125 9.31 -2.98 -1.84
N VAL A 126 8.55 -2.33 -0.95
CA VAL A 126 8.04 -2.95 0.28
C VAL A 126 7.14 -4.13 -0.07
N ASN A 127 6.16 -3.94 -0.96
CA ASN A 127 5.25 -4.99 -1.39
C ASN A 127 5.98 -6.19 -2.00
N LEU A 128 7.02 -5.96 -2.82
CA LEU A 128 7.85 -7.05 -3.35
C LEU A 128 8.43 -7.95 -2.26
N LYS A 129 8.91 -7.36 -1.16
CA LYS A 129 9.45 -8.11 -0.01
C LYS A 129 8.34 -8.79 0.78
N GLU A 130 7.21 -8.13 0.95
CA GLU A 130 6.05 -8.67 1.68
C GLU A 130 5.41 -9.87 0.98
N THR A 131 5.57 -10.02 -0.36
CA THR A 131 5.09 -11.22 -1.05
C THR A 131 5.71 -12.51 -0.49
N ALA A 132 6.92 -12.45 0.07
CA ALA A 132 7.57 -13.60 0.72
C ALA A 132 6.77 -14.12 1.91
N LEU A 133 6.07 -13.23 2.65
CA LEU A 133 5.31 -13.60 3.85
C LEU A 133 4.11 -14.50 3.53
N TYR A 134 3.61 -14.46 2.30
CA TYR A 134 2.48 -15.29 1.88
C TYR A 134 2.83 -16.77 1.71
N SER A 135 4.12 -17.14 1.77
CA SER A 135 4.56 -18.54 1.85
C SER A 135 3.98 -19.24 3.08
N ILE A 136 3.71 -18.50 4.17
CA ILE A 136 3.17 -19.05 5.43
C ILE A 136 1.78 -19.66 5.27
N ILE A 137 1.00 -19.17 4.30
CA ILE A 137 -0.33 -19.71 3.96
C ILE A 137 -0.28 -20.64 2.74
N GLY A 138 0.92 -21.00 2.28
CA GLY A 138 1.12 -21.93 1.17
C GLY A 138 1.02 -21.29 -0.23
N LEU A 139 1.13 -19.95 -0.37
CA LEU A 139 1.23 -19.32 -1.68
C LEU A 139 2.59 -19.63 -2.31
N PRO A 140 2.64 -20.26 -3.49
CA PRO A 140 3.90 -20.50 -4.21
C PRO A 140 4.56 -19.16 -4.59
N ASN A 141 5.67 -18.85 -3.95
CA ASN A 141 6.51 -17.69 -4.22
C ASN A 141 7.99 -18.07 -4.10
N LEU A 142 8.89 -17.10 -4.23
CA LEU A 142 10.34 -17.34 -4.15
C LEU A 142 10.73 -17.99 -2.83
N LEU A 143 10.22 -17.50 -1.71
CA LEU A 143 10.53 -18.06 -0.38
C LEU A 143 9.96 -19.47 -0.20
N TRP A 144 8.72 -19.69 -0.64
CA TRP A 144 8.11 -21.04 -0.62
C TRP A 144 8.94 -22.06 -1.43
N THR A 145 9.41 -21.66 -2.62
CA THR A 145 10.25 -22.51 -3.48
C THR A 145 11.58 -22.83 -2.79
N ALA A 146 12.20 -21.85 -2.14
CA ALA A 146 13.43 -22.07 -1.38
C ALA A 146 13.20 -23.03 -0.22
N GLN A 147 12.14 -22.84 0.59
CA GLN A 147 11.79 -23.71 1.70
C GLN A 147 11.55 -25.16 1.25
N ARG A 148 10.84 -25.32 0.10
CA ARG A 148 10.62 -26.65 -0.47
C ARG A 148 11.94 -27.30 -0.92
N ASN A 149 12.85 -26.53 -1.52
CA ASN A 149 14.15 -27.03 -1.95
C ASN A 149 15.01 -27.48 -0.76
N ILE A 150 15.02 -26.69 0.33
CA ILE A 150 15.68 -27.02 1.58
C ILE A 150 15.16 -28.34 2.15
N ALA A 151 13.84 -28.56 2.12
CA ALA A 151 13.22 -29.79 2.62
C ALA A 151 13.63 -31.02 1.82
N ILE A 152 14.05 -30.89 0.56
CA ILE A 152 14.48 -31.99 -0.31
C ILE A 152 16.00 -32.21 -0.23
N THR A 153 16.78 -31.10 -0.25
CA THR A 153 18.25 -31.15 -0.39
C THR A 153 18.99 -31.06 0.93
N TYR A 154 18.31 -30.64 2.02
CA TYR A 154 18.90 -30.33 3.32
C TYR A 154 19.97 -29.21 3.27
N ASP A 155 20.13 -28.56 2.12
CA ASP A 155 21.00 -27.39 1.97
C ASP A 155 20.21 -26.11 2.29
N THR A 156 20.50 -25.51 3.44
CA THR A 156 19.80 -24.32 3.92
C THR A 156 20.38 -23.02 3.33
N ILE A 157 21.67 -23.01 3.01
CA ILE A 157 22.38 -21.76 2.68
C ILE A 157 22.14 -21.35 1.23
N THR A 158 22.37 -22.26 0.28
CA THR A 158 22.32 -21.97 -1.16
C THR A 158 20.98 -21.37 -1.62
N PRO A 159 19.80 -21.94 -1.26
CA PRO A 159 18.53 -21.33 -1.67
C PRO A 159 18.31 -19.93 -1.15
N PHE A 160 18.75 -19.62 0.08
CA PHE A 160 18.61 -18.27 0.64
C PHE A 160 19.56 -17.26 -0.03
N ILE A 161 20.77 -17.66 -0.40
CA ILE A 161 21.66 -16.81 -1.18
C ILE A 161 21.04 -16.48 -2.54
N ILE A 162 20.49 -17.48 -3.24
CA ILE A 162 19.88 -17.29 -4.57
C ILE A 162 18.71 -16.31 -4.48
N ILE A 163 17.76 -16.51 -3.56
CA ILE A 163 16.61 -15.60 -3.44
C ILE A 163 17.03 -14.20 -2.99
N SER A 164 18.08 -14.08 -2.15
CA SER A 164 18.61 -12.78 -1.76
C SER A 164 19.14 -12.00 -2.96
N ILE A 165 19.89 -12.67 -3.85
CA ILE A 165 20.38 -12.06 -5.09
C ILE A 165 19.20 -11.61 -5.99
N ILE A 166 18.16 -12.45 -6.11
CA ILE A 166 16.97 -12.10 -6.88
C ILE A 166 16.27 -10.86 -6.31
N TYR A 167 16.06 -10.78 -4.97
CA TYR A 167 15.44 -9.62 -4.35
C TYR A 167 16.29 -8.36 -4.47
N ILE A 168 17.61 -8.46 -4.32
CA ILE A 168 18.53 -7.33 -4.54
C ILE A 168 18.43 -6.82 -5.98
N THR A 169 18.42 -7.72 -6.96
CA THR A 169 18.32 -7.37 -8.38
C THR A 169 16.98 -6.67 -8.68
N LEU A 170 15.85 -7.20 -8.20
CA LEU A 170 14.53 -6.61 -8.38
C LEU A 170 14.41 -5.24 -7.69
N ALA A 171 14.92 -5.11 -6.47
CA ALA A 171 14.92 -3.85 -5.75
C ALA A 171 15.79 -2.80 -6.44
N SER A 172 16.97 -3.17 -6.92
CA SER A 172 17.88 -2.28 -7.65
C SER A 172 17.28 -1.81 -8.96
N LEU A 173 16.63 -2.71 -9.71
CA LEU A 173 15.92 -2.37 -10.94
C LEU A 173 14.78 -1.37 -10.67
N THR A 174 13.99 -1.62 -9.63
CA THR A 174 12.90 -0.73 -9.22
C THR A 174 13.43 0.65 -8.82
N GLN A 175 14.53 0.70 -8.07
CA GLN A 175 15.17 1.96 -7.68
C GLN A 175 15.68 2.74 -8.88
N PHE A 176 16.27 2.05 -9.87
CA PHE A 176 16.70 2.67 -11.13
C PHE A 176 15.51 3.27 -11.90
N LEU A 177 14.40 2.55 -12.01
CA LEU A 177 13.19 3.04 -12.66
C LEU A 177 12.60 4.24 -11.93
N LYS A 178 12.60 4.23 -10.59
CA LYS A 178 12.21 5.37 -9.75
C LYS A 178 13.02 6.61 -10.11
N GLN A 179 14.35 6.49 -10.11
CA GLN A 179 15.22 7.62 -10.44
C GLN A 179 14.91 8.17 -11.83
N LYS A 180 14.81 7.31 -12.86
CA LYS A 180 14.52 7.72 -14.23
C LYS A 180 13.17 8.47 -14.35
N THR A 181 12.15 8.03 -13.63
CA THR A 181 10.82 8.69 -13.64
C THR A 181 10.85 10.04 -12.93
N LEU A 182 11.61 10.17 -11.84
CA LEU A 182 11.73 11.43 -11.09
C LEU A 182 12.56 12.47 -11.87
N PHE A 183 13.67 12.06 -12.49
CA PHE A 183 14.49 12.94 -13.33
C PHE A 183 13.74 13.48 -14.54
N LYS A 184 12.95 12.64 -15.23
CA LYS A 184 12.15 13.09 -16.38
C LYS A 184 11.11 14.16 -15.99
N LYS A 185 10.63 14.13 -14.76
CA LYS A 185 9.63 15.07 -14.24
C LYS A 185 10.22 16.42 -13.82
N HIS A 186 11.52 16.48 -13.54
CA HIS A 186 12.18 17.73 -13.17
C HIS A 186 12.55 18.59 -14.41
N ASN A 187 12.63 17.94 -15.59
CA ASN A 187 13.04 18.57 -16.86
C ASN A 187 11.84 18.96 -17.77
N ASN A 188 10.59 18.67 -17.35
CA ASN A 188 9.35 19.14 -17.98
C ASN A 188 8.58 20.05 -17.01
#